data_bc0ce0e6dc4d2eb6c535663f89ad7537
#
_entry.id   bc0ce0e6dc4d2eb6c535663f89ad7537
#
_cell.length_a   1.000
_cell.length_b   1.000
_cell.length_c   1.000
_cell.angle_alpha   90.00
_cell.angle_beta   90.00
_cell.angle_gamma   90.00
#
_symmetry.space_group_name_H-M   'P 1'
#
loop_
_entity.id
_entity.type
_entity.pdbx_description
1 polymer ?
#
loop_
_entity_poly.entity_id
_entity_poly.type
_entity_poly.pdbx_seq_one_letter_code
_entity_poly.pdbx_strand_id
1 'polypeptide(L)'
;ASHVHSKNNLLVEDGRIQGLTAEEPEADVILDAEGMVVSPGFVDIHMHEDPYDPEEGRLIPSIMTSMLRMGVTTAIGGNCGINTVSPLRYLELMDRDGGPINMGLLAGHTFLREQAGHRDKYSAIRPDEQQRLSRLVKEALEAGCFGVSFGIRYVPGVTRDEMVKTACFCQSHGRLVAAHVRDDADNVFGAVEELVSIGRQLDLPVQVSHVGSMGGFGQMERLLALIDRYRASGMELSGDCYPYDAFSTRIGETTYDEGFLERYCTQYSAIEICEGMYKGQRCTERLFHELRQTAPDTLTVCHVMKAEDVALALSHPAIMLASDGLMDRGQGHPRGAGAFPRLLCRYVAAGKMNLDDAVAKMSAMPAQKLGLTRKGTLRKGADADIVIFDMDRIRDCATFEHPDRPPEGIEWVLIGGKIAVEHGTVKQSSLGRAIRA
;
A
#
# COMPACT_ATOMS: atom_id res chain seq x y z
N ALA A 1 -13.07 15.95 -7.81
CA ALA A 1 -12.15 16.92 -7.23
C ALA A 1 -12.06 18.10 -8.20
N SER A 2 -12.15 19.33 -7.69
CA SER A 2 -11.90 20.51 -8.50
C SER A 2 -10.39 20.60 -8.70
N HIS A 3 -9.91 20.37 -9.92
CA HIS A 3 -8.52 20.59 -10.31
C HIS A 3 -8.32 22.11 -10.41
N VAL A 4 -7.82 22.72 -9.35
CA VAL A 4 -7.56 24.17 -9.32
C VAL A 4 -6.06 24.37 -9.27
N HIS A 5 -5.48 24.77 -10.40
CA HIS A 5 -4.14 25.32 -10.43
C HIS A 5 -4.22 26.81 -10.06
N SER A 6 -3.61 27.17 -8.95
CA SER A 6 -3.61 28.53 -8.44
C SER A 6 -2.19 28.93 -8.04
N LYS A 7 -1.79 30.15 -8.41
CA LYS A 7 -0.52 30.76 -7.94
C LYS A 7 -0.77 31.62 -6.68
N ASN A 8 -1.51 31.08 -5.73
CA ASN A 8 -1.84 31.75 -4.48
C ASN A 8 -1.08 31.13 -3.32
N ASN A 9 -0.94 31.86 -2.24
CA ASN A 9 -0.39 31.37 -0.99
C ASN A 9 -1.38 30.42 -0.31
N LEU A 10 -0.90 29.28 0.18
CA LEU A 10 -1.69 28.35 1.00
C LEU A 10 -1.50 28.70 2.48
N LEU A 11 -2.57 29.08 3.15
CA LEU A 11 -2.54 29.44 4.55
C LEU A 11 -2.87 28.24 5.44
N VAL A 12 -2.02 28.02 6.45
CA VAL A 12 -2.14 26.95 7.44
C VAL A 12 -2.12 27.54 8.85
N GLU A 13 -3.04 27.12 9.69
CA GLU A 13 -3.14 27.54 11.10
C GLU A 13 -3.66 26.35 11.93
N ASP A 14 -3.09 26.12 13.10
CA ASP A 14 -3.47 25.06 14.04
C ASP A 14 -3.59 23.66 13.39
N GLY A 15 -2.67 23.36 12.49
CA GLY A 15 -2.65 22.08 11.80
C GLY A 15 -3.74 21.90 10.72
N ARG A 16 -4.43 22.97 10.33
CA ARG A 16 -5.51 23.00 9.37
C ARG A 16 -5.25 23.96 8.23
N ILE A 17 -5.74 23.58 7.05
CA ILE A 17 -5.77 24.47 5.90
C ILE A 17 -6.86 25.52 6.10
N GLN A 18 -6.49 26.79 6.07
CA GLN A 18 -7.42 27.92 6.14
C GLN A 18 -7.95 28.36 4.79
N GLY A 19 -7.15 28.15 3.74
CA GLY A 19 -7.53 28.46 2.36
C GLY A 19 -6.38 28.99 1.53
N LEU A 20 -6.73 29.49 0.35
CA LEU A 20 -5.81 30.14 -0.58
C LEU A 20 -6.01 31.66 -0.47
N THR A 21 -4.93 32.42 -0.52
CA THR A 21 -4.95 33.89 -0.56
C THR A 21 -3.93 34.44 -1.55
N ALA A 22 -4.25 35.55 -2.18
CA ALA A 22 -3.31 36.29 -3.01
C ALA A 22 -2.45 37.29 -2.18
N GLU A 23 -2.84 37.53 -0.94
CA GLU A 23 -2.12 38.41 0.00
C GLU A 23 -0.96 37.67 0.65
N GLU A 24 0.03 38.38 1.14
CA GLU A 24 1.11 37.88 2.00
C GLU A 24 0.77 38.18 3.46
N PRO A 25 0.06 37.27 4.17
CA PRO A 25 -0.26 37.48 5.57
C PRO A 25 0.99 37.33 6.42
N GLU A 26 0.98 37.96 7.61
CA GLU A 26 1.98 37.65 8.63
C GLU A 26 1.90 36.15 9.02
N ALA A 27 3.05 35.48 9.06
CA ALA A 27 3.15 34.08 9.43
C ALA A 27 4.46 33.83 10.19
N ASP A 28 4.44 32.89 11.14
CA ASP A 28 5.64 32.49 11.90
C ASP A 28 6.66 31.78 11.00
N VAL A 29 6.18 31.06 9.97
CA VAL A 29 7.02 30.32 9.02
C VAL A 29 6.45 30.52 7.61
N ILE A 30 7.33 30.90 6.69
CA ILE A 30 7.03 30.99 5.26
C ILE A 30 7.90 29.98 4.54
N LEU A 31 7.25 29.11 3.74
CA LEU A 31 7.94 28.18 2.84
C LEU A 31 7.77 28.71 1.40
N ASP A 32 8.90 29.06 0.78
CA ASP A 32 8.89 29.50 -0.60
C ASP A 32 8.76 28.29 -1.55
N ALA A 33 7.59 28.17 -2.18
CA ALA A 33 7.25 27.11 -3.12
C ALA A 33 7.22 27.61 -4.57
N GLU A 34 7.87 28.76 -4.89
CA GLU A 34 7.87 29.30 -6.25
C GLU A 34 8.46 28.28 -7.23
N GLY A 35 7.76 28.03 -8.34
CA GLY A 35 8.15 27.03 -9.34
C GLY A 35 7.87 25.57 -8.96
N MET A 36 7.39 25.31 -7.75
CA MET A 36 7.13 23.96 -7.25
C MET A 36 5.63 23.65 -7.24
N VAL A 37 5.34 22.37 -7.04
CA VAL A 37 3.97 21.87 -6.84
C VAL A 37 3.69 21.75 -5.36
N VAL A 38 2.63 22.41 -4.90
CA VAL A 38 2.05 22.22 -3.56
C VAL A 38 0.84 21.30 -3.70
N SER A 39 0.90 20.11 -3.12
CA SER A 39 -0.17 19.13 -3.20
C SER A 39 -0.59 18.62 -1.83
N PRO A 40 -1.77 17.98 -1.70
CA PRO A 40 -2.09 17.23 -0.49
C PRO A 40 -0.99 16.21 -0.21
N GLY A 41 -0.71 15.94 1.05
CA GLY A 41 0.11 14.82 1.48
C GLY A 41 -0.40 13.52 0.87
N PHE A 42 0.51 12.69 0.36
CA PHE A 42 0.12 11.46 -0.31
C PHE A 42 -0.45 10.45 0.68
N VAL A 43 -1.37 9.63 0.20
CA VAL A 43 -2.06 8.57 0.95
C VAL A 43 -1.74 7.23 0.29
N ASP A 44 -1.03 6.37 0.99
CA ASP A 44 -0.74 5.01 0.52
C ASP A 44 -1.79 4.03 1.07
N ILE A 45 -2.62 3.48 0.20
CA ILE A 45 -3.70 2.56 0.60
C ILE A 45 -3.19 1.13 0.83
N HIS A 46 -1.95 0.83 0.43
CA HIS A 46 -1.39 -0.51 0.50
C HIS A 46 0.10 -0.51 0.83
N MET A 47 0.41 -0.81 2.10
CA MET A 47 1.78 -1.06 2.57
C MET A 47 1.78 -2.11 3.69
N HIS A 48 2.97 -2.58 4.08
CA HIS A 48 3.18 -3.48 5.20
C HIS A 48 3.83 -2.75 6.36
N GLU A 49 3.38 -3.04 7.58
CA GLU A 49 3.81 -2.31 8.76
C GLU A 49 5.29 -2.54 9.09
N ASP A 50 5.86 -1.56 9.79
CA ASP A 50 7.16 -1.68 10.43
C ASP A 50 7.18 -2.81 11.48
N PRO A 51 8.33 -3.45 11.70
CA PRO A 51 8.45 -4.48 12.70
C PRO A 51 8.27 -3.94 14.13
N TYR A 52 7.77 -4.79 15.02
CA TYR A 52 7.64 -4.52 16.44
C TYR A 52 8.83 -5.13 17.20
N ASP A 53 9.44 -4.32 18.06
CA ASP A 53 10.45 -4.76 19.00
C ASP A 53 9.79 -5.12 20.34
N PRO A 54 9.72 -6.41 20.72
CA PRO A 54 9.10 -6.81 21.97
C PRO A 54 9.94 -6.44 23.20
N GLU A 55 11.27 -6.26 23.07
CA GLU A 55 12.14 -5.87 24.18
C GLU A 55 11.98 -4.40 24.53
N GLU A 56 11.91 -3.54 23.52
CA GLU A 56 11.70 -2.10 23.71
C GLU A 56 10.21 -1.72 23.74
N GLY A 57 9.32 -2.63 23.36
CA GLY A 57 7.88 -2.42 23.38
C GLY A 57 7.40 -1.34 22.41
N ARG A 58 8.11 -1.13 21.29
CA ARG A 58 7.83 -0.10 20.28
C ARG A 58 7.95 -0.62 18.85
N LEU A 59 7.42 0.14 17.90
CA LEU A 59 7.67 -0.06 16.47
C LEU A 59 9.08 0.44 16.11
N ILE A 60 9.72 -0.21 15.14
CA ILE A 60 11.03 0.20 14.60
C ILE A 60 10.80 0.88 13.24
N PRO A 61 10.70 2.21 13.16
CA PRO A 61 10.37 2.90 11.92
C PRO A 61 11.45 2.71 10.86
N SER A 62 11.12 1.99 9.81
CA SER A 62 11.91 1.77 8.61
C SER A 62 11.11 2.16 7.39
N ILE A 63 10.05 1.42 7.08
CA ILE A 63 9.19 1.68 5.93
C ILE A 63 8.42 3.01 6.10
N MET A 64 7.90 3.33 7.28
CA MET A 64 7.24 4.63 7.52
C MET A 64 8.18 5.81 7.26
N THR A 65 9.48 5.68 7.58
CA THR A 65 10.47 6.73 7.29
C THR A 65 10.71 6.88 5.78
N SER A 66 10.76 5.77 5.04
CA SER A 66 10.88 5.79 3.58
C SER A 66 9.64 6.39 2.93
N MET A 67 8.45 6.04 3.43
CA MET A 67 7.17 6.62 3.00
C MET A 67 7.14 8.14 3.20
N LEU A 68 7.53 8.62 4.39
CA LEU A 68 7.59 10.05 4.69
C LEU A 68 8.48 10.80 3.68
N ARG A 69 9.65 10.24 3.35
CA ARG A 69 10.57 10.83 2.37
C ARG A 69 10.01 10.88 0.95
N MET A 70 9.07 9.98 0.61
CA MET A 70 8.35 9.98 -0.67
C MET A 70 7.18 10.98 -0.72
N GLY A 71 6.90 11.72 0.36
CA GLY A 71 5.76 12.61 0.47
C GLY A 71 4.48 11.95 0.98
N VAL A 72 4.54 10.67 1.37
CA VAL A 72 3.40 9.99 2.01
C VAL A 72 3.26 10.51 3.44
N THR A 73 2.06 10.99 3.78
CA THR A 73 1.73 11.49 5.12
C THR A 73 0.76 10.58 5.85
N THR A 74 0.11 9.68 5.12
CA THR A 74 -0.89 8.74 5.64
C THR A 74 -0.78 7.42 4.91
N ALA A 75 -0.78 6.30 5.62
CA ALA A 75 -0.78 4.98 4.99
C ALA A 75 -1.68 3.98 5.72
N ILE A 76 -2.05 2.93 4.99
CA ILE A 76 -2.85 1.82 5.48
C ILE A 76 -2.01 0.54 5.45
N GLY A 77 -1.76 0.00 6.63
CA GLY A 77 -1.15 -1.32 6.82
C GLY A 77 -2.19 -2.44 6.92
N GLY A 78 -1.75 -3.63 7.29
CA GLY A 78 -2.63 -4.80 7.41
C GLY A 78 -3.04 -5.42 6.08
N ASN A 79 -2.37 -5.07 5.00
CA ASN A 79 -2.66 -5.59 3.67
C ASN A 79 -2.23 -7.05 3.49
N CYS A 80 -2.73 -7.71 2.45
CA CYS A 80 -2.43 -9.11 2.11
C CYS A 80 -2.66 -10.11 3.25
N GLY A 81 -3.55 -9.79 4.18
CA GLY A 81 -3.86 -10.63 5.34
C GLY A 81 -2.83 -10.57 6.48
N ILE A 82 -1.86 -9.67 6.44
CA ILE A 82 -0.70 -9.64 7.34
C ILE A 82 -0.79 -8.43 8.28
N ASN A 83 -0.53 -8.65 9.57
CA ASN A 83 -0.25 -7.59 10.55
C ASN A 83 1.02 -7.96 11.33
N THR A 84 1.78 -6.96 11.74
CA THR A 84 2.99 -7.16 12.57
C THR A 84 2.65 -7.55 14.01
N VAL A 85 1.62 -6.92 14.58
CA VAL A 85 1.03 -7.22 15.88
C VAL A 85 -0.49 -7.09 15.77
N SER A 86 -1.25 -7.40 16.85
CA SER A 86 -2.70 -7.20 16.77
C SER A 86 -3.03 -5.75 16.39
N PRO A 87 -4.05 -5.52 15.54
CA PRO A 87 -4.41 -4.17 15.10
C PRO A 87 -4.65 -3.19 16.25
N LEU A 88 -5.35 -3.63 17.30
CA LEU A 88 -5.54 -2.81 18.51
C LEU A 88 -4.19 -2.37 19.10
N ARG A 89 -3.27 -3.32 19.28
CA ARG A 89 -1.95 -3.02 19.86
C ARG A 89 -1.15 -2.06 18.98
N TYR A 90 -1.19 -2.23 17.67
CA TYR A 90 -0.50 -1.33 16.74
C TYR A 90 -1.03 0.12 16.85
N LEU A 91 -2.34 0.28 16.85
CA LEU A 91 -2.98 1.59 16.96
C LEU A 91 -2.67 2.26 18.33
N GLU A 92 -2.65 1.49 19.43
CA GLU A 92 -2.22 1.99 20.75
C GLU A 92 -0.76 2.48 20.74
N LEU A 93 0.14 1.74 20.08
CA LEU A 93 1.54 2.14 19.94
C LEU A 93 1.67 3.46 19.16
N MET A 94 0.94 3.59 18.06
CA MET A 94 0.90 4.83 17.28
C MET A 94 0.29 6.01 18.04
N ASP A 95 -0.69 5.79 18.90
CA ASP A 95 -1.25 6.85 19.76
C ASP A 95 -0.26 7.28 20.86
N ARG A 96 0.44 6.31 21.44
CA ARG A 96 1.40 6.54 22.53
C ARG A 96 2.67 7.25 22.04
N ASP A 97 3.28 6.71 21.01
CA ASP A 97 4.64 7.08 20.58
C ASP A 97 4.63 8.03 19.37
N GLY A 98 3.57 8.01 18.59
CA GLY A 98 3.54 8.58 17.25
C GLY A 98 4.37 7.77 16.26
N GLY A 99 4.48 8.26 15.04
CA GLY A 99 5.30 7.68 13.99
C GLY A 99 5.66 8.70 12.92
N PRO A 100 6.50 8.32 11.96
CA PRO A 100 6.86 9.20 10.85
C PRO A 100 5.66 9.69 10.03
N ILE A 101 4.63 8.85 9.87
CA ILE A 101 3.40 9.15 9.12
C ILE A 101 2.16 8.73 9.90
N ASN A 102 0.99 9.21 9.50
CA ASN A 102 -0.29 8.72 10.04
C ASN A 102 -0.54 7.28 9.55
N MET A 103 -0.97 6.40 10.45
CA MET A 103 -1.19 4.99 10.14
C MET A 103 -2.60 4.54 10.49
N GLY A 104 -3.28 3.95 9.50
CA GLY A 104 -4.48 3.15 9.70
C GLY A 104 -4.22 1.69 9.35
N LEU A 105 -5.13 0.81 9.67
CA LEU A 105 -4.96 -0.62 9.43
C LEU A 105 -6.20 -1.25 8.79
N LEU A 106 -5.95 -2.31 8.04
CA LEU A 106 -6.90 -3.39 7.79
C LEU A 106 -6.67 -4.52 8.81
N ALA A 107 -7.71 -5.23 9.16
CA ALA A 107 -7.63 -6.46 9.92
C ALA A 107 -7.11 -7.58 9.01
N GLY A 108 -5.86 -7.98 9.19
CA GLY A 108 -5.20 -8.99 8.36
C GLY A 108 -5.71 -10.39 8.68
N HIS A 109 -6.46 -10.99 7.75
CA HIS A 109 -7.09 -12.29 7.95
C HIS A 109 -6.09 -13.39 8.32
N THR A 110 -4.97 -13.53 7.61
CA THR A 110 -3.97 -14.57 7.85
C THR A 110 -3.40 -14.46 9.26
N PHE A 111 -3.03 -13.25 9.68
CA PHE A 111 -2.55 -12.99 11.03
C PHE A 111 -3.60 -13.38 12.09
N LEU A 112 -4.85 -12.94 11.92
CA LEU A 112 -5.91 -13.24 12.88
C LEU A 112 -6.30 -14.72 12.88
N ARG A 113 -6.21 -15.38 11.72
CA ARG A 113 -6.40 -16.83 11.58
C ARG A 113 -5.39 -17.63 12.38
N GLU A 114 -4.12 -17.23 12.36
CA GLU A 114 -3.07 -17.82 13.18
C GLU A 114 -3.29 -17.56 14.68
N GLN A 115 -3.73 -16.35 15.05
CA GLN A 115 -4.11 -16.02 16.42
C GLN A 115 -5.34 -16.83 16.91
N ALA A 116 -6.25 -17.17 15.99
CA ALA A 116 -7.36 -18.07 16.27
C ALA A 116 -6.97 -19.55 16.47
N GLY A 117 -5.69 -19.87 16.21
CA GLY A 117 -5.10 -21.21 16.41
C GLY A 117 -4.95 -22.04 15.14
N HIS A 118 -5.26 -21.48 13.95
CA HIS A 118 -5.12 -22.19 12.68
C HIS A 118 -3.93 -21.68 11.85
N ARG A 119 -2.83 -22.44 11.85
CA ARG A 119 -1.57 -22.06 11.17
C ARG A 119 -1.33 -22.79 9.85
N ASP A 120 -2.08 -23.86 9.59
CA ASP A 120 -1.93 -24.62 8.35
C ASP A 120 -2.49 -23.82 7.17
N LYS A 121 -1.61 -23.45 6.24
CA LYS A 121 -1.92 -22.68 5.04
C LYS A 121 -2.82 -23.42 4.05
N TYR A 122 -2.81 -24.75 4.08
CA TYR A 122 -3.43 -25.61 3.05
C TYR A 122 -4.74 -26.25 3.49
N SER A 123 -5.09 -26.19 4.76
CA SER A 123 -6.34 -26.77 5.27
C SER A 123 -7.40 -25.69 5.58
N ALA A 124 -8.67 -26.10 5.50
CA ALA A 124 -9.80 -25.24 5.89
C ALA A 124 -9.84 -25.06 7.41
N ILE A 125 -10.26 -23.86 7.84
CA ILE A 125 -10.41 -23.53 9.26
C ILE A 125 -11.51 -24.40 9.91
N ARG A 126 -11.30 -24.83 11.16
CA ARG A 126 -12.31 -25.57 11.92
C ARG A 126 -13.38 -24.64 12.51
N PRO A 127 -14.60 -25.14 12.78
CA PRO A 127 -15.70 -24.30 13.29
C PRO A 127 -15.38 -23.53 14.57
N ASP A 128 -14.64 -24.12 15.50
CA ASP A 128 -14.24 -23.49 16.76
C ASP A 128 -13.17 -22.39 16.54
N GLU A 129 -12.26 -22.61 15.62
CA GLU A 129 -11.26 -21.61 15.20
C GLU A 129 -11.93 -20.46 14.46
N GLN A 130 -12.91 -20.76 13.58
CA GLN A 130 -13.71 -19.72 12.91
C GLN A 130 -14.43 -18.81 13.90
N GLN A 131 -14.94 -19.36 14.99
CA GLN A 131 -15.58 -18.55 16.04
C GLN A 131 -14.58 -17.62 16.74
N ARG A 132 -13.34 -18.10 16.97
CA ARG A 132 -12.27 -17.27 17.52
C ARG A 132 -11.84 -16.18 16.54
N LEU A 133 -11.64 -16.54 15.28
CA LEU A 133 -11.33 -15.60 14.20
C LEU A 133 -12.39 -14.49 14.10
N SER A 134 -13.66 -14.86 14.11
CA SER A 134 -14.78 -13.91 14.06
C SER A 134 -14.76 -12.89 15.20
N ARG A 135 -14.38 -13.30 16.41
CA ARG A 135 -14.23 -12.37 17.55
C ARG A 135 -13.06 -11.42 17.34
N LEU A 136 -11.91 -11.94 16.92
CA LEU A 136 -10.69 -11.12 16.67
C LEU A 136 -10.93 -10.08 15.56
N VAL A 137 -11.64 -10.46 14.49
CA VAL A 137 -12.03 -9.54 13.42
C VAL A 137 -12.94 -8.44 13.94
N LYS A 138 -13.95 -8.79 14.74
CA LYS A 138 -14.85 -7.81 15.34
C LYS A 138 -14.11 -6.84 16.24
N GLU A 139 -13.23 -7.33 17.12
CA GLU A 139 -12.36 -6.49 17.97
C GLU A 139 -11.48 -5.55 17.15
N ALA A 140 -10.91 -6.01 16.05
CA ALA A 140 -10.08 -5.18 15.16
C ALA A 140 -10.90 -4.06 14.48
N LEU A 141 -12.11 -4.36 14.02
CA LEU A 141 -13.00 -3.37 13.42
C LEU A 141 -13.50 -2.35 14.46
N GLU A 142 -13.83 -2.79 15.67
CA GLU A 142 -14.20 -1.92 16.80
C GLU A 142 -13.03 -1.04 17.26
N ALA A 143 -11.77 -1.50 17.13
CA ALA A 143 -10.59 -0.69 17.37
C ALA A 143 -10.36 0.40 16.32
N GLY A 144 -11.05 0.33 15.17
CA GLY A 144 -11.02 1.34 14.12
C GLY A 144 -10.32 0.91 12.83
N CYS A 145 -10.16 -0.38 12.57
CA CYS A 145 -9.67 -0.86 11.26
C CYS A 145 -10.62 -0.45 10.13
N PHE A 146 -10.05 -0.11 8.96
CA PHE A 146 -10.76 0.34 7.77
C PHE A 146 -11.46 -0.79 7.01
N GLY A 147 -11.24 -2.03 7.42
CA GLY A 147 -11.83 -3.21 6.80
C GLY A 147 -11.06 -4.47 7.12
N VAL A 148 -11.28 -5.49 6.31
CA VAL A 148 -10.57 -6.78 6.38
C VAL A 148 -9.73 -6.96 5.11
N SER A 149 -8.51 -7.46 5.26
CA SER A 149 -7.68 -7.86 4.14
C SER A 149 -7.45 -9.36 4.12
N PHE A 150 -7.42 -9.92 2.92
CA PHE A 150 -7.08 -11.32 2.68
C PHE A 150 -5.79 -11.44 1.87
N GLY A 151 -4.97 -12.43 2.21
CA GLY A 151 -3.84 -12.89 1.41
C GLY A 151 -4.11 -14.31 0.91
N ILE A 152 -5.10 -14.48 0.05
CA ILE A 152 -5.63 -15.81 -0.30
C ILE A 152 -4.59 -16.64 -1.02
N ARG A 153 -3.74 -15.99 -1.83
CA ARG A 153 -2.61 -16.65 -2.49
C ARG A 153 -1.68 -17.33 -1.49
N TYR A 154 -1.46 -16.68 -0.33
CA TYR A 154 -0.54 -17.17 0.70
C TYR A 154 -1.16 -18.26 1.59
N VAL A 155 -2.48 -18.38 1.59
CA VAL A 155 -3.22 -19.35 2.40
C VAL A 155 -4.25 -20.07 1.52
N PRO A 156 -3.83 -20.99 0.63
CA PRO A 156 -4.71 -21.65 -0.34
C PRO A 156 -5.90 -22.40 0.30
N GLY A 157 -5.75 -22.85 1.56
CA GLY A 157 -6.81 -23.54 2.30
C GLY A 157 -7.99 -22.67 2.73
N VAL A 158 -7.90 -21.33 2.57
CA VAL A 158 -9.02 -20.42 2.86
C VAL A 158 -10.18 -20.71 1.93
N THR A 159 -11.35 -21.03 2.52
CA THR A 159 -12.55 -21.30 1.77
C THR A 159 -13.38 -20.03 1.56
N ARG A 160 -14.26 -20.03 0.54
CA ARG A 160 -15.19 -18.94 0.32
C ARG A 160 -16.10 -18.72 1.55
N ASP A 161 -16.53 -19.77 2.22
CA ASP A 161 -17.36 -19.69 3.44
C ASP A 161 -16.62 -18.98 4.59
N GLU A 162 -15.33 -19.30 4.77
CA GLU A 162 -14.43 -18.61 5.72
C GLU A 162 -14.35 -17.12 5.40
N MET A 163 -14.13 -16.76 4.13
CA MET A 163 -14.06 -15.37 3.69
C MET A 163 -15.37 -14.61 3.97
N VAL A 164 -16.51 -15.19 3.63
CA VAL A 164 -17.85 -14.60 3.90
C VAL A 164 -18.06 -14.39 5.38
N LYS A 165 -17.80 -15.41 6.21
CA LYS A 165 -17.95 -15.34 7.67
C LYS A 165 -17.02 -14.34 8.33
N THR A 166 -15.87 -14.08 7.71
CA THR A 166 -14.90 -13.08 8.19
C THR A 166 -15.31 -11.68 7.74
N ALA A 167 -15.65 -11.50 6.45
CA ALA A 167 -15.98 -10.21 5.87
C ALA A 167 -17.36 -9.66 6.31
N CYS A 168 -18.29 -10.49 6.77
CA CYS A 168 -19.64 -10.05 7.14
C CYS A 168 -19.64 -8.96 8.23
N PHE A 169 -18.64 -8.92 9.09
CA PHE A 169 -18.51 -7.87 10.11
C PHE A 169 -18.21 -6.48 9.51
N CYS A 170 -17.67 -6.42 8.30
CA CYS A 170 -17.45 -5.14 7.61
C CYS A 170 -18.77 -4.45 7.27
N GLN A 171 -19.84 -5.20 7.00
CA GLN A 171 -21.15 -4.67 6.62
C GLN A 171 -21.75 -3.75 7.69
N SER A 172 -21.72 -4.18 8.95
CA SER A 172 -22.27 -3.39 10.07
C SER A 172 -21.46 -2.13 10.37
N HIS A 173 -20.22 -2.04 9.88
CA HIS A 173 -19.31 -0.93 10.11
C HIS A 173 -19.09 -0.07 8.87
N GLY A 174 -19.67 -0.39 7.71
CA GLY A 174 -19.45 0.31 6.46
C GLY A 174 -17.99 0.25 5.98
N ARG A 175 -17.31 -0.90 6.20
CA ARG A 175 -15.87 -1.07 5.93
C ARG A 175 -15.63 -1.84 4.64
N LEU A 176 -14.43 -1.69 4.07
CA LEU A 176 -14.05 -2.35 2.82
C LEU A 176 -13.48 -3.76 3.04
N VAL A 177 -13.44 -4.52 1.96
CA VAL A 177 -12.69 -5.78 1.86
C VAL A 177 -11.61 -5.62 0.80
N ALA A 178 -10.35 -5.89 1.17
CA ALA A 178 -9.20 -5.90 0.27
C ALA A 178 -8.65 -7.32 0.13
N ALA A 179 -8.09 -7.67 -1.01
CA ALA A 179 -7.44 -8.97 -1.16
C ALA A 179 -6.27 -8.97 -2.15
N HIS A 180 -5.16 -9.60 -1.73
CA HIS A 180 -4.31 -10.36 -2.61
C HIS A 180 -5.12 -11.60 -3.01
N VAL A 181 -5.64 -11.59 -4.22
CA VAL A 181 -6.59 -12.62 -4.69
C VAL A 181 -5.94 -14.00 -4.78
N ARG A 182 -6.77 -15.04 -4.95
CA ARG A 182 -6.35 -16.45 -4.86
C ARG A 182 -5.31 -16.85 -5.89
N ASP A 183 -5.38 -16.28 -7.09
CA ASP A 183 -4.51 -16.65 -8.20
C ASP A 183 -4.19 -15.44 -9.08
N ASP A 184 -3.17 -15.59 -9.89
CA ASP A 184 -2.60 -14.56 -10.74
C ASP A 184 -2.46 -15.09 -12.19
N ALA A 185 -1.86 -14.30 -13.07
CA ALA A 185 -1.67 -14.63 -14.48
C ALA A 185 -3.00 -15.08 -15.13
N ASP A 186 -3.03 -16.23 -15.79
CA ASP A 186 -4.22 -16.69 -16.54
C ASP A 186 -5.45 -16.98 -15.66
N ASN A 187 -5.24 -17.26 -14.37
CA ASN A 187 -6.32 -17.56 -13.42
C ASN A 187 -6.84 -16.34 -12.67
N VAL A 188 -6.27 -15.15 -12.88
CA VAL A 188 -6.63 -13.91 -12.16
C VAL A 188 -8.12 -13.57 -12.28
N PHE A 189 -8.75 -13.87 -13.40
CA PHE A 189 -10.16 -13.53 -13.65
C PHE A 189 -11.09 -14.21 -12.66
N GLY A 190 -10.98 -15.53 -12.50
CA GLY A 190 -11.76 -16.30 -11.52
C GLY A 190 -11.47 -15.89 -10.09
N ALA A 191 -10.22 -15.57 -9.79
CA ALA A 191 -9.81 -15.11 -8.46
C ALA A 191 -10.42 -13.73 -8.10
N VAL A 192 -10.49 -12.81 -9.06
CA VAL A 192 -11.15 -11.51 -8.87
C VAL A 192 -12.67 -11.70 -8.78
N GLU A 193 -13.27 -12.59 -9.60
CA GLU A 193 -14.70 -12.90 -9.52
C GLU A 193 -15.10 -13.54 -8.18
N GLU A 194 -14.25 -14.37 -7.57
CA GLU A 194 -14.45 -14.88 -6.22
C GLU A 194 -14.58 -13.73 -5.20
N LEU A 195 -13.62 -12.81 -5.19
CA LEU A 195 -13.63 -11.64 -4.29
C LEU A 195 -14.84 -10.74 -4.53
N VAL A 196 -15.13 -10.43 -5.80
CA VAL A 196 -16.31 -9.64 -6.21
C VAL A 196 -17.61 -10.30 -5.75
N SER A 197 -17.72 -11.64 -5.83
CA SER A 197 -18.92 -12.35 -5.38
C SER A 197 -19.20 -12.19 -3.88
N ILE A 198 -18.15 -12.05 -3.06
CA ILE A 198 -18.25 -11.78 -1.63
C ILE A 198 -18.69 -10.34 -1.38
N GLY A 199 -18.07 -9.37 -2.06
CA GLY A 199 -18.48 -7.97 -1.98
C GLY A 199 -19.95 -7.77 -2.35
N ARG A 200 -20.42 -8.42 -3.43
CA ARG A 200 -21.84 -8.41 -3.84
C ARG A 200 -22.78 -9.06 -2.81
N GLN A 201 -22.40 -10.23 -2.29
CA GLN A 201 -23.22 -10.94 -1.30
C GLN A 201 -23.41 -10.12 -0.03
N LEU A 202 -22.41 -9.37 0.37
CA LEU A 202 -22.37 -8.62 1.62
C LEU A 202 -22.59 -7.11 1.44
N ASP A 203 -22.79 -6.64 0.20
CA ASP A 203 -22.90 -5.21 -0.15
C ASP A 203 -21.73 -4.39 0.40
N LEU A 204 -20.49 -4.80 0.07
CA LEU A 204 -19.26 -4.20 0.56
C LEU A 204 -18.44 -3.57 -0.55
N PRO A 205 -17.76 -2.44 -0.29
CA PRO A 205 -16.70 -1.92 -1.15
C PRO A 205 -15.55 -2.93 -1.24
N VAL A 206 -15.04 -3.14 -2.46
CA VAL A 206 -13.95 -4.10 -2.73
C VAL A 206 -12.72 -3.39 -3.27
N GLN A 207 -11.56 -3.83 -2.81
CA GLN A 207 -10.23 -3.42 -3.27
C GLN A 207 -9.46 -4.66 -3.76
N VAL A 208 -9.10 -4.69 -5.03
CA VAL A 208 -8.16 -5.70 -5.56
C VAL A 208 -6.74 -5.18 -5.34
N SER A 209 -5.99 -5.87 -4.51
CA SER A 209 -4.61 -5.49 -4.15
C SER A 209 -3.66 -5.64 -5.35
N HIS A 210 -2.72 -4.69 -5.49
CA HIS A 210 -1.59 -4.69 -6.43
C HIS A 210 -1.86 -5.41 -7.76
N VAL A 211 -2.89 -4.94 -8.51
CA VAL A 211 -3.35 -5.57 -9.77
C VAL A 211 -2.21 -5.80 -10.78
N GLY A 212 -1.13 -4.99 -10.70
CA GLY A 212 0.07 -5.17 -11.51
C GLY A 212 0.69 -6.54 -11.35
N SER A 213 0.86 -7.02 -10.11
CA SER A 213 1.40 -8.36 -9.84
C SER A 213 0.38 -9.49 -9.98
N MET A 214 -0.90 -9.17 -10.19
CA MET A 214 -1.94 -10.18 -10.44
C MET A 214 -2.16 -10.43 -11.93
N GLY A 215 -2.21 -9.38 -12.75
CA GLY A 215 -2.50 -9.47 -14.20
C GLY A 215 -1.42 -8.89 -15.10
N GLY A 216 -0.25 -8.55 -14.57
CA GLY A 216 0.85 -7.93 -15.33
C GLY A 216 1.71 -8.89 -16.14
N PHE A 217 1.11 -9.98 -16.64
CA PHE A 217 1.79 -11.03 -17.44
C PHE A 217 1.16 -11.14 -18.84
N GLY A 218 0.38 -10.12 -19.26
CA GLY A 218 -0.35 -10.07 -20.54
C GLY A 218 -1.87 -10.10 -20.37
N GLN A 219 -2.39 -10.14 -19.15
CA GLN A 219 -3.82 -10.24 -18.87
C GLN A 219 -4.45 -8.88 -18.53
N MET A 220 -3.67 -7.80 -18.39
CA MET A 220 -4.09 -6.54 -17.78
C MET A 220 -5.28 -5.89 -18.49
N GLU A 221 -5.27 -5.79 -19.81
CA GLU A 221 -6.38 -5.21 -20.57
C GLU A 221 -7.72 -5.90 -20.24
N ARG A 222 -7.73 -7.23 -20.25
CA ARG A 222 -8.92 -8.02 -19.94
C ARG A 222 -9.32 -7.91 -18.47
N LEU A 223 -8.34 -7.81 -17.56
CA LEU A 223 -8.59 -7.63 -16.12
C LEU A 223 -9.24 -6.27 -15.85
N LEU A 224 -8.76 -5.21 -16.46
CA LEU A 224 -9.35 -3.88 -16.34
C LEU A 224 -10.76 -3.83 -16.94
N ALA A 225 -10.99 -4.48 -18.09
CA ALA A 225 -12.33 -4.61 -18.65
C ALA A 225 -13.29 -5.40 -17.73
N LEU A 226 -12.80 -6.40 -17.00
CA LEU A 226 -13.55 -7.12 -15.98
C LEU A 226 -13.93 -6.19 -14.81
N ILE A 227 -12.99 -5.41 -14.31
CA ILE A 227 -13.23 -4.40 -13.25
C ILE A 227 -14.28 -3.40 -13.71
N ASP A 228 -14.17 -2.85 -14.92
CA ASP A 228 -15.14 -1.90 -15.47
C ASP A 228 -16.54 -2.47 -15.60
N ARG A 229 -16.67 -3.71 -16.06
CA ARG A 229 -17.97 -4.40 -16.12
C ARG A 229 -18.66 -4.46 -14.76
N TYR A 230 -17.92 -4.77 -13.70
CA TYR A 230 -18.49 -4.81 -12.35
C TYR A 230 -18.80 -3.41 -11.81
N ARG A 231 -17.97 -2.42 -12.07
CA ARG A 231 -18.23 -1.01 -11.73
C ARG A 231 -19.48 -0.48 -12.43
N ALA A 232 -19.62 -0.78 -13.72
CA ALA A 232 -20.83 -0.41 -14.51
C ALA A 232 -22.11 -1.07 -13.97
N SER A 233 -22.02 -2.21 -13.27
CA SER A 233 -23.15 -2.84 -12.57
C SER A 233 -23.46 -2.24 -11.19
N GLY A 234 -22.83 -1.11 -10.82
CA GLY A 234 -23.05 -0.38 -9.57
C GLY A 234 -22.18 -0.85 -8.40
N MET A 235 -21.21 -1.74 -8.62
CA MET A 235 -20.32 -2.19 -7.56
C MET A 235 -19.21 -1.18 -7.26
N GLU A 236 -18.99 -0.89 -5.99
CA GLU A 236 -17.86 -0.11 -5.54
C GLU A 236 -16.59 -0.98 -5.55
N LEU A 237 -15.95 -1.06 -6.73
CA LEU A 237 -14.76 -1.85 -6.99
C LEU A 237 -13.61 -0.94 -7.42
N SER A 238 -12.44 -1.12 -6.81
CA SER A 238 -11.19 -0.44 -7.15
C SER A 238 -10.02 -1.40 -7.04
N GLY A 239 -8.86 -0.97 -7.50
CA GLY A 239 -7.60 -1.67 -7.29
C GLY A 239 -6.47 -0.69 -6.98
N ASP A 240 -5.33 -1.23 -6.62
CA ASP A 240 -4.08 -0.49 -6.49
C ASP A 240 -2.98 -1.13 -7.34
N CYS A 241 -1.94 -0.35 -7.62
CA CYS A 241 -0.78 -0.81 -8.40
C CYS A 241 0.44 0.03 -8.03
N TYR A 242 1.60 -0.58 -7.96
CA TYR A 242 2.89 0.09 -7.87
C TYR A 242 3.56 0.20 -9.24
N PRO A 243 4.46 1.20 -9.47
CA PRO A 243 5.00 1.50 -10.80
C PRO A 243 6.30 0.74 -11.13
N TYR A 244 6.34 -0.56 -10.79
CA TYR A 244 7.46 -1.45 -11.07
C TYR A 244 6.98 -2.73 -11.73
N ASP A 245 7.81 -3.32 -12.58
CA ASP A 245 7.55 -4.53 -13.36
C ASP A 245 8.16 -5.80 -12.75
N ALA A 246 8.27 -5.80 -11.43
CA ALA A 246 8.69 -6.94 -10.64
C ALA A 246 7.88 -7.00 -9.34
N PHE A 247 7.64 -8.18 -8.81
CA PHE A 247 7.03 -8.35 -7.50
C PHE A 247 8.04 -8.83 -6.45
N SER A 248 7.72 -8.67 -5.18
CA SER A 248 8.54 -9.15 -4.07
C SER A 248 7.73 -10.03 -3.14
N THR A 249 8.34 -11.15 -2.74
CA THR A 249 7.79 -12.07 -1.73
C THR A 249 8.93 -12.89 -1.11
N ARG A 250 8.63 -13.64 -0.03
CA ARG A 250 9.60 -14.55 0.56
C ARG A 250 9.73 -15.81 -0.29
N ILE A 251 10.93 -16.39 -0.34
CA ILE A 251 11.21 -17.57 -1.19
C ILE A 251 10.40 -18.80 -0.78
N GLY A 252 10.01 -18.89 0.49
CA GLY A 252 9.18 -19.98 1.03
C GLY A 252 7.68 -19.82 0.80
N GLU A 253 7.22 -18.70 0.22
CA GLU A 253 5.80 -18.46 0.03
C GLU A 253 5.19 -19.31 -1.09
N THR A 254 3.87 -19.52 -0.98
CA THR A 254 3.06 -20.34 -1.90
C THR A 254 3.02 -19.80 -3.34
N THR A 255 3.41 -18.54 -3.54
CA THR A 255 3.64 -17.95 -4.87
C THR A 255 4.64 -18.75 -5.70
N TYR A 256 5.63 -19.36 -5.03
CA TYR A 256 6.66 -20.20 -5.63
C TYR A 256 6.40 -21.72 -5.48
N ASP A 257 5.18 -22.13 -5.17
CA ASP A 257 4.83 -23.55 -5.17
C ASP A 257 4.86 -24.14 -6.59
N GLU A 258 4.78 -25.45 -6.68
CA GLU A 258 4.86 -26.20 -7.94
C GLU A 258 4.01 -25.55 -9.05
N GLY A 259 4.57 -25.46 -10.25
CA GLY A 259 3.93 -24.84 -11.42
C GLY A 259 4.16 -23.34 -11.58
N PHE A 260 4.95 -22.68 -10.70
CA PHE A 260 5.17 -21.23 -10.82
C PHE A 260 5.98 -20.83 -12.07
N LEU A 261 6.92 -21.70 -12.51
CA LEU A 261 7.72 -21.43 -13.70
C LEU A 261 6.86 -21.39 -14.96
N GLU A 262 5.93 -22.32 -15.07
CA GLU A 262 4.96 -22.41 -16.18
C GLU A 262 3.97 -21.23 -16.12
N ARG A 263 3.44 -20.94 -14.92
CA ARG A 263 2.47 -19.85 -14.70
C ARG A 263 3.01 -18.49 -15.13
N TYR A 264 4.28 -18.20 -14.87
CA TYR A 264 4.91 -16.95 -15.26
C TYR A 264 5.73 -17.04 -16.56
N CYS A 265 5.72 -18.19 -17.23
CA CYS A 265 6.53 -18.47 -18.45
C CYS A 265 7.99 -18.07 -18.22
N THR A 266 8.61 -18.51 -17.13
CA THR A 266 9.91 -18.01 -16.66
C THR A 266 10.86 -19.13 -16.23
N GLN A 267 11.99 -18.73 -15.68
CA GLN A 267 13.04 -19.59 -15.14
C GLN A 267 13.47 -19.11 -13.75
N TYR A 268 14.15 -19.95 -12.96
CA TYR A 268 14.67 -19.61 -11.63
C TYR A 268 15.51 -18.32 -11.62
N SER A 269 16.22 -18.02 -12.71
CA SER A 269 17.04 -16.80 -12.86
C SER A 269 16.24 -15.49 -12.89
N ALA A 270 14.91 -15.55 -13.00
CA ALA A 270 14.06 -14.36 -12.82
C ALA A 270 14.00 -13.92 -11.35
N ILE A 271 14.31 -14.82 -10.41
CA ILE A 271 14.28 -14.55 -8.98
C ILE A 271 15.64 -13.98 -8.55
N GLU A 272 15.62 -12.78 -7.95
CA GLU A 272 16.76 -12.11 -7.33
C GLU A 272 16.65 -12.20 -5.81
N ILE A 273 17.74 -12.57 -5.14
CA ILE A 273 17.82 -12.62 -3.68
C ILE A 273 18.10 -11.22 -3.15
N CYS A 274 17.29 -10.74 -2.19
CA CYS A 274 17.38 -9.37 -1.69
C CYS A 274 18.20 -9.21 -0.42
N GLU A 275 18.58 -10.31 0.24
CA GLU A 275 19.26 -10.27 1.54
C GLU A 275 20.22 -11.42 1.76
N GLY A 276 20.95 -11.38 2.88
CA GLY A 276 21.89 -12.43 3.28
C GLY A 276 23.12 -12.53 2.37
N MET A 277 23.79 -13.68 2.44
CA MET A 277 25.06 -13.91 1.72
C MET A 277 24.89 -13.99 0.19
N TYR A 278 23.69 -14.20 -0.28
CA TYR A 278 23.37 -14.29 -1.71
C TYR A 278 22.72 -13.00 -2.27
N LYS A 279 22.73 -11.90 -1.51
CA LYS A 279 22.13 -10.64 -1.95
C LYS A 279 22.61 -10.22 -3.35
N GLY A 280 21.67 -9.86 -4.22
CA GLY A 280 21.90 -9.44 -5.61
C GLY A 280 22.15 -10.60 -6.58
N GLN A 281 22.20 -11.84 -6.11
CA GLN A 281 22.35 -12.98 -7.00
C GLN A 281 21.00 -13.43 -7.57
N ARG A 282 21.02 -13.88 -8.82
CA ARG A 282 19.88 -14.56 -9.44
C ARG A 282 19.86 -16.03 -9.04
N CYS A 283 18.69 -16.56 -8.76
CA CYS A 283 18.54 -17.97 -8.40
C CYS A 283 18.97 -18.92 -9.51
N THR A 284 19.63 -19.98 -9.12
CA THR A 284 19.64 -21.26 -9.85
C THR A 284 18.60 -22.19 -9.23
N GLU A 285 18.20 -23.23 -9.94
CA GLU A 285 17.31 -24.27 -9.38
C GLU A 285 17.82 -24.82 -8.03
N ARG A 286 19.10 -25.13 -7.95
CA ARG A 286 19.75 -25.61 -6.72
C ARG A 286 19.60 -24.61 -5.58
N LEU A 287 19.95 -23.32 -5.81
CA LEU A 287 19.88 -22.28 -4.79
C LEU A 287 18.44 -22.03 -4.34
N PHE A 288 17.49 -22.05 -5.28
CA PHE A 288 16.08 -21.92 -4.97
C PHE A 288 15.61 -23.01 -3.98
N HIS A 289 15.85 -24.27 -4.29
CA HIS A 289 15.46 -25.38 -3.40
C HIS A 289 16.20 -25.38 -2.07
N GLU A 290 17.49 -25.01 -2.07
CA GLU A 290 18.28 -24.85 -0.84
C GLU A 290 17.67 -23.79 0.09
N LEU A 291 17.39 -22.59 -0.43
CA LEU A 291 16.84 -21.50 0.37
C LEU A 291 15.40 -21.78 0.85
N ARG A 292 14.56 -22.41 0.03
CA ARG A 292 13.22 -22.83 0.48
C ARG A 292 13.25 -23.78 1.68
N GLN A 293 14.30 -24.58 1.82
CA GLN A 293 14.46 -25.54 2.93
C GLN A 293 15.16 -24.93 4.14
N THR A 294 16.18 -24.09 3.92
CA THR A 294 17.08 -23.64 4.99
C THR A 294 16.80 -22.21 5.46
N ALA A 295 16.23 -21.37 4.61
CA ALA A 295 15.95 -19.96 4.88
C ALA A 295 14.68 -19.48 4.12
N PRO A 296 13.49 -20.06 4.40
CA PRO A 296 12.26 -19.80 3.65
C PRO A 296 11.79 -18.34 3.75
N ASP A 297 12.21 -17.63 4.79
CA ASP A 297 11.87 -16.22 5.01
C ASP A 297 12.71 -15.25 4.18
N THR A 298 13.70 -15.76 3.40
CA THR A 298 14.54 -14.91 2.56
C THR A 298 13.71 -14.11 1.57
N LEU A 299 13.88 -12.79 1.60
CA LEU A 299 13.17 -11.86 0.72
C LEU A 299 13.73 -11.92 -0.71
N THR A 300 12.85 -11.96 -1.68
CA THR A 300 13.19 -12.03 -3.10
C THR A 300 12.42 -11.03 -3.93
N VAL A 301 12.95 -10.73 -5.11
CA VAL A 301 12.24 -10.00 -6.18
C VAL A 301 12.17 -10.90 -7.41
N CYS A 302 11.00 -11.01 -8.01
CA CYS A 302 10.78 -11.78 -9.22
C CYS A 302 10.49 -10.85 -10.42
N HIS A 303 11.36 -10.88 -11.41
CA HIS A 303 11.36 -9.99 -12.59
C HIS A 303 10.62 -10.69 -13.75
N VAL A 304 9.28 -10.67 -13.70
CA VAL A 304 8.42 -11.42 -14.64
C VAL A 304 7.24 -10.61 -15.15
N MET A 305 6.97 -9.44 -14.58
CA MET A 305 5.86 -8.60 -14.99
C MET A 305 6.22 -7.79 -16.23
N LYS A 306 5.21 -7.41 -17.02
CA LYS A 306 5.36 -6.58 -18.21
C LYS A 306 5.15 -5.11 -17.85
N ALA A 307 6.12 -4.27 -18.21
CA ALA A 307 6.09 -2.84 -17.92
C ALA A 307 4.88 -2.13 -18.59
N GLU A 308 4.47 -2.60 -19.77
CA GLU A 308 3.29 -2.09 -20.48
C GLU A 308 1.98 -2.41 -19.75
N ASP A 309 1.86 -3.58 -19.14
CA ASP A 309 0.70 -3.97 -18.34
C ASP A 309 0.60 -3.11 -17.05
N VAL A 310 1.74 -2.87 -16.40
CA VAL A 310 1.80 -1.98 -15.24
C VAL A 310 1.40 -0.54 -15.63
N ALA A 311 1.89 -0.05 -16.78
CA ALA A 311 1.54 1.27 -17.27
C ALA A 311 0.05 1.38 -17.60
N LEU A 312 -0.54 0.34 -18.19
CA LEU A 312 -1.96 0.26 -18.49
C LEU A 312 -2.80 0.30 -17.20
N ALA A 313 -2.42 -0.47 -16.17
CA ALA A 313 -3.07 -0.45 -14.88
C ALA A 313 -3.03 0.95 -14.23
N LEU A 314 -1.85 1.56 -14.17
CA LEU A 314 -1.69 2.90 -13.56
C LEU A 314 -2.45 3.99 -14.31
N SER A 315 -2.68 3.85 -15.61
CA SER A 315 -3.47 4.80 -16.41
C SER A 315 -4.98 4.65 -16.19
N HIS A 316 -5.43 3.53 -15.63
CA HIS A 316 -6.86 3.23 -15.49
C HIS A 316 -7.51 4.02 -14.33
N PRO A 317 -8.72 4.61 -14.52
CA PRO A 317 -9.36 5.48 -13.52
C PRO A 317 -9.79 4.77 -12.22
N ALA A 318 -9.94 3.44 -12.23
CA ALA A 318 -10.30 2.66 -11.05
C ALA A 318 -9.08 2.21 -10.22
N ILE A 319 -7.87 2.46 -10.72
CA ILE A 319 -6.63 1.98 -10.09
C ILE A 319 -5.91 3.16 -9.41
N MET A 320 -5.65 3.03 -8.13
CA MET A 320 -4.88 3.97 -7.32
C MET A 320 -3.39 3.62 -7.36
N LEU A 321 -2.53 4.59 -7.08
CA LEU A 321 -1.15 4.30 -6.75
C LEU A 321 -1.08 3.77 -5.32
N ALA A 322 -0.31 2.72 -5.12
CA ALA A 322 0.13 2.27 -3.80
C ALA A 322 1.57 1.77 -3.90
N SER A 323 2.25 1.66 -2.77
CA SER A 323 3.63 1.18 -2.77
C SER A 323 3.74 -0.33 -2.68
N ASP A 324 2.81 -0.99 -1.99
CA ASP A 324 2.97 -2.36 -1.51
C ASP A 324 4.35 -2.52 -0.80
N GLY A 325 4.75 -1.44 -0.10
CA GLY A 325 6.07 -1.29 0.48
C GLY A 325 6.27 -2.20 1.68
N LEU A 326 7.39 -2.90 1.66
CA LEU A 326 7.96 -3.64 2.77
C LEU A 326 9.45 -3.34 2.80
N MET A 327 9.97 -3.01 3.98
CA MET A 327 11.40 -2.77 4.18
C MET A 327 11.85 -3.50 5.44
N ASP A 328 12.83 -4.38 5.31
CA ASP A 328 13.46 -5.02 6.45
C ASP A 328 14.95 -4.65 6.47
N ARG A 329 15.36 -3.86 7.47
CA ARG A 329 16.75 -3.39 7.65
C ARG A 329 17.39 -2.78 6.40
N GLY A 330 16.61 -1.99 5.66
CA GLY A 330 17.03 -1.37 4.41
C GLY A 330 17.11 -2.33 3.22
N GLN A 331 16.55 -3.53 3.34
CA GLN A 331 16.46 -4.52 2.27
C GLN A 331 15.02 -4.66 1.80
N GLY A 332 14.83 -5.02 0.55
CA GLY A 332 13.51 -5.23 -0.02
C GLY A 332 13.40 -4.77 -1.46
N HIS A 333 12.17 -4.49 -1.85
CA HIS A 333 11.87 -3.98 -3.19
C HIS A 333 11.96 -2.44 -3.19
N PRO A 334 12.52 -1.80 -4.24
CA PRO A 334 12.65 -0.33 -4.33
C PRO A 334 11.32 0.42 -4.28
N ARG A 335 10.17 -0.25 -4.48
CA ARG A 335 8.83 0.35 -4.36
C ARG A 335 8.57 0.98 -2.98
N GLY A 336 9.24 0.46 -1.93
CA GLY A 336 9.14 0.99 -0.56
C GLY A 336 9.72 2.40 -0.36
N ALA A 337 10.62 2.85 -1.26
CA ALA A 337 11.21 4.19 -1.20
C ALA A 337 11.07 4.98 -2.51
N GLY A 338 10.54 4.37 -3.59
CA GLY A 338 10.49 4.98 -4.91
C GLY A 338 9.11 5.04 -5.57
N ALA A 339 8.07 4.36 -5.08
CA ALA A 339 6.81 4.23 -5.81
C ALA A 339 6.16 5.59 -6.18
N PHE A 340 6.04 6.49 -5.23
CA PHE A 340 5.39 7.79 -5.45
C PHE A 340 6.20 8.73 -6.35
N PRO A 341 7.51 8.96 -6.09
CA PRO A 341 8.33 9.77 -7.00
C PRO A 341 8.47 9.13 -8.39
N ARG A 342 8.45 7.80 -8.50
CA ARG A 342 8.51 7.10 -9.79
C ARG A 342 7.29 7.40 -10.67
N LEU A 343 6.08 7.48 -10.11
CA LEU A 343 4.89 7.89 -10.86
C LEU A 343 5.10 9.31 -11.43
N LEU A 344 5.61 10.24 -10.63
CA LEU A 344 5.88 11.60 -11.07
C LEU A 344 6.96 11.66 -12.16
N CYS A 345 8.13 11.07 -11.93
CA CYS A 345 9.26 11.20 -12.85
C CYS A 345 9.18 10.29 -14.10
N ARG A 346 8.49 9.13 -14.04
CA ARG A 346 8.44 8.18 -15.16
C ARG A 346 7.14 8.20 -15.95
N TYR A 347 6.08 8.77 -15.34
CA TYR A 347 4.76 8.85 -16.01
C TYR A 347 4.36 10.28 -16.28
N VAL A 348 4.43 11.18 -15.30
CA VAL A 348 4.05 12.59 -15.49
C VAL A 348 5.10 13.32 -16.31
N ALA A 349 6.37 13.34 -15.91
CA ALA A 349 7.43 14.02 -16.65
C ALA A 349 7.65 13.43 -18.05
N ALA A 350 7.32 12.16 -18.26
CA ALA A 350 7.36 11.51 -19.57
C ALA A 350 6.09 11.75 -20.43
N GLY A 351 5.12 12.53 -19.95
CA GLY A 351 3.88 12.84 -20.67
C GLY A 351 2.89 11.68 -20.83
N LYS A 352 3.06 10.60 -20.06
CA LYS A 352 2.18 9.41 -20.08
C LYS A 352 0.94 9.59 -19.20
N MET A 353 0.97 10.53 -18.26
CA MET A 353 -0.10 10.85 -17.33
C MET A 353 -0.06 12.36 -17.05
N ASN A 354 -1.20 13.03 -16.89
CA ASN A 354 -1.20 14.40 -16.41
C ASN A 354 -0.96 14.46 -14.89
N LEU A 355 -0.50 15.60 -14.40
CA LEU A 355 -0.15 15.79 -13.00
C LEU A 355 -1.36 15.65 -12.08
N ASP A 356 -2.53 16.16 -12.51
CA ASP A 356 -3.75 16.12 -11.69
C ASP A 356 -4.22 14.69 -11.43
N ASP A 357 -4.20 13.84 -12.46
CA ASP A 357 -4.57 12.44 -12.32
C ASP A 357 -3.55 11.70 -11.42
N ALA A 358 -2.25 11.98 -11.57
CA ALA A 358 -1.22 11.40 -10.72
C ALA A 358 -1.44 11.80 -9.25
N VAL A 359 -1.62 13.09 -8.96
CA VAL A 359 -1.88 13.57 -7.60
C VAL A 359 -3.19 12.99 -7.06
N ALA A 360 -4.25 12.88 -7.88
CA ALA A 360 -5.51 12.26 -7.46
C ALA A 360 -5.32 10.79 -7.07
N LYS A 361 -4.57 10.01 -7.85
CA LYS A 361 -4.25 8.59 -7.57
C LYS A 361 -3.40 8.41 -6.31
N MET A 362 -2.57 9.38 -5.99
CA MET A 362 -1.69 9.40 -4.82
C MET A 362 -2.33 9.99 -3.56
N SER A 363 -3.49 10.65 -3.66
CA SER A 363 -4.05 11.40 -2.52
C SER A 363 -5.57 11.29 -2.41
N ALA A 364 -6.31 11.95 -3.29
CA ALA A 364 -7.77 12.09 -3.19
C ALA A 364 -8.51 10.76 -3.36
N MET A 365 -8.10 9.91 -4.31
CA MET A 365 -8.77 8.62 -4.58
C MET A 365 -8.65 7.66 -3.38
N PRO A 366 -7.43 7.39 -2.84
CA PRO A 366 -7.32 6.53 -1.67
C PRO A 366 -7.99 7.13 -0.42
N ALA A 367 -7.91 8.45 -0.21
CA ALA A 367 -8.61 9.11 0.89
C ALA A 367 -10.13 8.96 0.78
N GLN A 368 -10.69 9.12 -0.42
CA GLN A 368 -12.12 8.91 -0.67
C GLN A 368 -12.53 7.47 -0.44
N LYS A 369 -11.74 6.49 -0.92
CA LYS A 369 -12.00 5.05 -0.73
C LYS A 369 -12.06 4.67 0.76
N LEU A 370 -11.25 5.32 1.57
CA LEU A 370 -11.16 5.11 3.01
C LEU A 370 -12.12 5.97 3.83
N GLY A 371 -12.91 6.85 3.20
CA GLY A 371 -13.78 7.78 3.90
C GLY A 371 -13.05 8.90 4.67
N LEU A 372 -11.80 9.17 4.35
CA LEU A 372 -10.96 10.19 5.01
C LEU A 372 -11.29 11.59 4.48
N THR A 373 -12.34 12.21 5.01
CA THR A 373 -12.89 13.47 4.49
C THR A 373 -11.95 14.67 4.64
N ARG A 374 -10.97 14.63 5.52
CA ARG A 374 -10.03 15.72 5.81
C ARG A 374 -8.63 15.52 5.25
N LYS A 375 -8.35 14.38 4.59
CA LYS A 375 -7.07 14.04 3.96
C LYS A 375 -7.17 13.98 2.45
N GLY A 376 -6.04 14.01 1.75
CA GLY A 376 -5.97 13.96 0.30
C GLY A 376 -6.56 15.18 -0.41
N THR A 377 -6.64 16.33 0.27
CA THR A 377 -7.22 17.57 -0.26
C THR A 377 -6.61 18.80 0.41
N LEU A 378 -6.55 19.94 -0.32
CA LEU A 378 -6.11 21.23 0.19
C LEU A 378 -7.30 22.18 0.47
N ARG A 379 -8.49 21.64 0.70
CA ARG A 379 -9.68 22.48 0.99
C ARG A 379 -9.61 23.04 2.41
N LYS A 380 -10.27 24.18 2.62
CA LYS A 380 -10.42 24.79 3.95
C LYS A 380 -10.97 23.77 4.96
N GLY A 381 -10.33 23.69 6.13
CA GLY A 381 -10.65 22.78 7.22
C GLY A 381 -10.03 21.38 7.07
N ALA A 382 -9.37 21.06 5.94
CA ALA A 382 -8.60 19.82 5.81
C ALA A 382 -7.40 19.80 6.75
N ASP A 383 -6.91 18.62 7.07
CA ASP A 383 -5.64 18.46 7.77
C ASP A 383 -4.51 19.06 6.92
N ALA A 384 -3.61 19.81 7.53
CA ALA A 384 -2.48 20.40 6.83
C ALA A 384 -1.35 19.35 6.62
N ASP A 385 -1.72 18.23 5.99
CA ASP A 385 -0.81 17.24 5.47
C ASP A 385 -0.50 17.63 4.02
N ILE A 386 0.73 18.06 3.78
CA ILE A 386 1.13 18.74 2.54
C ILE A 386 2.45 18.16 2.06
N VAL A 387 2.59 17.99 0.75
CA VAL A 387 3.88 17.73 0.12
C VAL A 387 4.18 18.83 -0.92
N ILE A 388 5.41 19.34 -0.87
CA ILE A 388 5.93 20.33 -1.82
C ILE A 388 7.07 19.68 -2.57
N PHE A 389 6.99 19.63 -3.89
CA PHE A 389 7.98 18.97 -4.74
C PHE A 389 8.24 19.73 -6.03
N ASP A 390 9.46 19.58 -6.52
CA ASP A 390 9.96 20.18 -7.75
C ASP A 390 9.88 19.15 -8.89
N MET A 391 9.02 19.40 -9.90
CA MET A 391 8.83 18.50 -11.04
C MET A 391 10.05 18.37 -11.94
N ASP A 392 10.93 19.36 -11.98
CA ASP A 392 12.15 19.32 -12.78
C ASP A 392 13.25 18.49 -12.09
N ARG A 393 13.19 18.40 -10.76
CA ARG A 393 14.18 17.69 -9.93
C ARG A 393 13.69 16.33 -9.41
N ILE A 394 12.38 16.05 -9.49
CA ILE A 394 11.82 14.80 -8.95
C ILE A 394 12.48 13.57 -9.58
N ARG A 395 13.04 12.69 -8.77
CA ARG A 395 13.71 11.44 -9.19
C ARG A 395 13.38 10.30 -8.23
N ASP A 396 13.09 9.14 -8.79
CA ASP A 396 13.15 7.86 -8.10
C ASP A 396 14.61 7.39 -8.09
N CYS A 397 15.22 7.38 -6.92
CA CYS A 397 16.60 6.99 -6.72
C CYS A 397 16.74 5.57 -6.17
N ALA A 398 15.63 4.94 -5.76
CA ALA A 398 15.65 3.57 -5.25
C ALA A 398 15.91 2.57 -6.39
N THR A 399 16.77 1.60 -6.12
CA THR A 399 17.12 0.53 -7.05
C THR A 399 17.02 -0.83 -6.35
N PHE A 400 17.03 -1.94 -7.08
CA PHE A 400 17.05 -3.27 -6.46
C PHE A 400 18.31 -3.52 -5.61
N GLU A 401 19.41 -2.88 -5.95
CA GLU A 401 20.65 -2.94 -5.16
C GLU A 401 20.60 -2.06 -3.91
N HIS A 402 19.95 -0.87 -4.02
CA HIS A 402 19.78 0.12 -2.96
C HIS A 402 18.31 0.51 -2.82
N PRO A 403 17.48 -0.37 -2.26
CA PRO A 403 16.02 -0.21 -2.26
C PRO A 403 15.51 0.88 -1.32
N ASP A 404 16.32 1.31 -0.35
CA ASP A 404 16.00 2.32 0.67
C ASP A 404 16.50 3.74 0.33
N ARG A 405 17.13 3.91 -0.85
CA ARG A 405 17.65 5.21 -1.25
C ARG A 405 16.52 6.23 -1.39
N PRO A 406 16.62 7.37 -0.65
CA PRO A 406 15.57 8.38 -0.69
C PRO A 406 15.46 9.04 -2.07
N PRO A 407 14.28 9.52 -2.46
CA PRO A 407 14.09 10.26 -3.69
C PRO A 407 14.72 11.63 -3.62
N GLU A 408 14.89 12.27 -4.79
CA GLU A 408 15.21 13.68 -4.94
C GLU A 408 13.99 14.48 -5.37
N GLY A 409 13.98 15.80 -5.12
CA GLY A 409 12.93 16.72 -5.57
C GLY A 409 11.70 16.77 -4.67
N ILE A 410 11.64 16.01 -3.56
CA ILE A 410 10.67 16.25 -2.47
C ILE A 410 11.31 17.26 -1.51
N GLU A 411 10.83 18.51 -1.57
CA GLU A 411 11.47 19.61 -0.83
C GLU A 411 10.92 19.72 0.60
N TRP A 412 9.60 19.68 0.76
CA TRP A 412 8.98 19.68 2.10
C TRP A 412 7.85 18.66 2.19
N VAL A 413 7.76 18.05 3.36
CA VAL A 413 6.59 17.27 3.77
C VAL A 413 6.12 17.81 5.12
N LEU A 414 4.84 18.14 5.21
CA LEU A 414 4.20 18.62 6.42
C LEU A 414 3.15 17.61 6.89
N ILE A 415 3.09 17.39 8.19
CA ILE A 415 2.03 16.61 8.85
C ILE A 415 1.39 17.49 9.91
N GLY A 416 0.09 17.73 9.80
CA GLY A 416 -0.62 18.64 10.68
C GLY A 416 0.01 20.03 10.74
N GLY A 417 0.49 20.56 9.60
CA GLY A 417 1.13 21.86 9.46
C GLY A 417 2.57 21.96 10.00
N LYS A 418 3.13 20.87 10.54
CA LYS A 418 4.52 20.83 11.04
C LYS A 418 5.45 20.22 10.03
N ILE A 419 6.64 20.80 9.87
CA ILE A 419 7.66 20.30 8.94
C ILE A 419 8.20 18.96 9.44
N ALA A 420 7.88 17.89 8.70
CA ALA A 420 8.40 16.54 8.93
C ALA A 420 9.67 16.26 8.11
N VAL A 421 9.69 16.74 6.86
CA VAL A 421 10.86 16.66 5.96
C VAL A 421 11.15 18.05 5.39
N GLU A 422 12.42 18.39 5.32
CA GLU A 422 12.94 19.58 4.66
C GLU A 422 14.17 19.22 3.83
N HIS A 423 14.11 19.49 2.52
CA HIS A 423 15.17 19.21 1.55
C HIS A 423 15.72 17.76 1.67
N GLY A 424 14.81 16.77 1.68
CA GLY A 424 15.14 15.34 1.80
C GLY A 424 15.56 14.88 3.21
N THR A 425 15.72 15.81 4.17
CA THR A 425 16.13 15.50 5.54
C THR A 425 14.90 15.40 6.46
N VAL A 426 14.77 14.29 7.18
CA VAL A 426 13.73 14.12 8.20
C VAL A 426 14.06 15.01 9.40
N LYS A 427 13.16 15.94 9.71
CA LYS A 427 13.28 16.86 10.86
C LYS A 427 12.52 16.34 12.09
N GLN A 428 11.36 15.74 11.87
CA GLN A 428 10.53 15.17 12.93
C GLN A 428 9.95 13.83 12.44
N SER A 429 10.10 12.79 13.26
CA SER A 429 9.70 11.41 12.95
C SER A 429 8.58 10.85 13.84
N SER A 430 7.90 11.73 14.59
CA SER A 430 6.84 11.33 15.53
C SER A 430 5.57 12.20 15.43
N LEU A 431 5.36 12.84 14.26
CA LEU A 431 4.19 13.68 14.01
C LEU A 431 2.94 12.89 13.65
N GLY A 432 3.13 11.73 13.03
CA GLY A 432 2.04 10.85 12.62
C GLY A 432 1.34 10.20 13.83
N ARG A 433 0.07 9.88 13.65
CA ARG A 433 -0.80 9.29 14.67
C ARG A 433 -1.59 8.13 14.09
N ALA A 434 -2.19 7.33 14.96
CA ALA A 434 -3.19 6.37 14.54
C ALA A 434 -4.38 7.09 13.90
N ILE A 435 -4.83 6.59 12.75
CA ILE A 435 -6.09 6.99 12.15
C ILE A 435 -7.07 5.81 12.21
N ARG A 436 -8.33 6.12 12.42
CA ARG A 436 -9.40 5.13 12.56
C ARG A 436 -10.54 5.48 11.64
N ALA A 437 -11.23 4.43 11.20
CA ALA A 437 -12.37 4.53 10.30
C ALA A 437 -13.68 4.77 11.08
#